data_dbb7a9212741dc455b9b14f2ed4b090d
#
_entry.id   dbb7a9212741dc455b9b14f2ed4b090d
#
_cell.length_a   1.000
_cell.length_b   1.000
_cell.length_c   1.000
_cell.angle_alpha   90.00
_cell.angle_beta   90.00
_cell.angle_gamma   90.00
#
_symmetry.space_group_name_H-M   'P 1'
#
loop_
_entity.id
_entity.type
_entity.pdbx_description
1 polymer ?
#
loop_
_entity_poly.entity_id
_entity_poly.type
_entity_poly.pdbx_seq_one_letter_code
_entity_poly.pdbx_strand_id
1 'polypeptide(L)'
;MQASNRRKTIGLLMGMAVLIWLVAYAAMTYFGATGIGVMPFAVGIALISVWGSYYASDSLVVRMTGARVIEESENPKLFGLIQEVIIASGLPMPKVAIVQDTAPNAFATGRNPEHALIAFTTGILEAMDREQLQGVIAHEMSHVGNRDTLVSAIAATTAGAIALLSDFLMRMMWFGGGRRDRGNNSNPIALFLSLFVLILAPIAAVLLRSAISRRREALADATAVSFTRNPAGLRSALEVLAADSTVVRAKSNAVAHIWIESPLDASSVSKLFATHPPIQERIAALRAME
;
A
#
# COMPACT_ATOMS: atom_id res chain seq x y z
N MET A 1 -3.78 -18.90 6.34
CA MET A 1 -3.52 -17.61 5.67
C MET A 1 -2.16 -17.02 5.96
N GLN A 2 -1.72 -16.91 7.19
CA GLN A 2 -0.39 -16.34 7.55
C GLN A 2 0.77 -16.98 6.77
N ALA A 3 0.79 -18.32 6.59
CA ALA A 3 1.83 -19.00 5.79
C ALA A 3 1.80 -18.59 4.30
N SER A 4 0.62 -18.37 3.73
CA SER A 4 0.47 -17.87 2.34
C SER A 4 0.99 -16.44 2.22
N ASN A 5 0.64 -15.57 3.16
CA ASN A 5 1.10 -14.18 3.17
C ASN A 5 2.63 -14.11 3.36
N ARG A 6 3.20 -14.94 4.23
CA ARG A 6 4.66 -15.04 4.40
C ARG A 6 5.37 -15.44 3.08
N ARG A 7 4.82 -16.42 2.34
CA ARG A 7 5.38 -16.82 1.02
C ARG A 7 5.30 -15.67 0.01
N LYS A 8 4.18 -14.96 -0.05
CA LYS A 8 4.00 -13.78 -0.92
C LYS A 8 4.97 -12.67 -0.56
N THR A 9 5.13 -12.35 0.72
CA THR A 9 6.09 -11.36 1.21
C THR A 9 7.52 -11.73 0.77
N ILE A 10 7.94 -12.99 0.97
CA ILE A 10 9.26 -13.45 0.53
C ILE A 10 9.40 -13.31 -0.98
N GLY A 11 8.40 -13.73 -1.75
CA GLY A 11 8.41 -13.60 -3.22
C GLY A 11 8.52 -12.14 -3.69
N LEU A 12 7.80 -11.22 -3.04
CA LEU A 12 7.87 -9.78 -3.31
C LEU A 12 9.25 -9.21 -2.99
N LEU A 13 9.81 -9.54 -1.82
CA LEU A 13 11.14 -9.10 -1.41
C LEU A 13 12.22 -9.62 -2.34
N MET A 14 12.14 -10.89 -2.76
CA MET A 14 13.06 -11.47 -3.73
C MET A 14 12.94 -10.80 -5.11
N GLY A 15 11.72 -10.59 -5.60
CA GLY A 15 11.48 -9.88 -6.86
C GLY A 15 12.03 -8.45 -6.83
N MET A 16 11.84 -7.74 -5.72
CA MET A 16 12.41 -6.41 -5.50
C MET A 16 13.96 -6.44 -5.48
N ALA A 17 14.54 -7.42 -4.80
CA ALA A 17 16.00 -7.57 -4.74
C ALA A 17 16.60 -7.78 -6.15
N VAL A 18 16.00 -8.67 -6.94
CA VAL A 18 16.44 -8.92 -8.33
C VAL A 18 16.29 -7.66 -9.17
N LEU A 19 15.18 -6.95 -9.04
CA LEU A 19 14.93 -5.71 -9.78
C LEU A 19 15.98 -4.65 -9.45
N ILE A 20 16.21 -4.37 -8.16
CA ILE A 20 17.20 -3.37 -7.72
C ILE A 20 18.60 -3.78 -8.14
N TRP A 21 18.93 -5.07 -8.05
CA TRP A 21 20.19 -5.59 -8.53
C TRP A 21 20.39 -5.35 -10.02
N LEU A 22 19.39 -5.66 -10.86
CA LEU A 22 19.45 -5.42 -12.30
C LEU A 22 19.65 -3.94 -12.63
N VAL A 23 18.94 -3.05 -11.92
CA VAL A 23 19.07 -1.59 -12.10
C VAL A 23 20.45 -1.11 -11.69
N ALA A 24 20.91 -1.50 -10.50
CA ALA A 24 22.23 -1.10 -10.01
C ALA A 24 23.34 -1.61 -10.93
N TYR A 25 23.26 -2.86 -11.37
CA TYR A 25 24.21 -3.45 -12.33
C TYR A 25 24.22 -2.69 -13.65
N ALA A 26 23.04 -2.44 -14.24
CA ALA A 26 22.92 -1.69 -15.49
C ALA A 26 23.45 -0.26 -15.36
N ALA A 27 23.14 0.43 -14.26
CA ALA A 27 23.65 1.78 -14.01
C ALA A 27 25.18 1.79 -13.88
N MET A 28 25.75 0.88 -13.10
CA MET A 28 27.21 0.80 -12.90
C MET A 28 27.96 0.52 -14.19
N THR A 29 27.48 -0.42 -14.99
CA THR A 29 28.08 -0.74 -16.30
C THR A 29 27.97 0.43 -17.28
N TYR A 30 26.85 1.15 -17.24
CA TYR A 30 26.65 2.38 -18.03
C TYR A 30 27.67 3.47 -17.69
N PHE A 31 27.97 3.67 -16.41
CA PHE A 31 28.99 4.64 -15.95
C PHE A 31 30.44 4.13 -16.10
N GLY A 32 30.64 3.03 -16.82
CA GLY A 32 31.96 2.51 -17.14
C GLY A 32 32.59 1.64 -16.04
N ALA A 33 31.84 1.31 -14.99
CA ALA A 33 32.30 0.35 -14.00
C ALA A 33 32.30 -1.06 -14.62
N THR A 34 33.49 -1.62 -14.81
CA THR A 34 33.66 -2.97 -15.34
C THR A 34 34.49 -3.82 -14.39
N GLY A 35 34.29 -5.14 -14.43
CA GLY A 35 35.08 -6.09 -13.65
C GLY A 35 34.27 -6.80 -12.55
N ILE A 36 34.98 -7.71 -11.87
CA ILE A 36 34.39 -8.65 -10.89
C ILE A 36 33.72 -7.93 -9.69
N GLY A 37 34.17 -6.71 -9.35
CA GLY A 37 33.64 -5.94 -8.23
C GLY A 37 32.24 -5.36 -8.45
N VAL A 38 31.77 -5.21 -9.69
CA VAL A 38 30.44 -4.62 -10.00
C VAL A 38 29.31 -5.49 -9.47
N MET A 39 29.42 -6.79 -9.64
CA MET A 39 28.40 -7.77 -9.25
C MET A 39 28.13 -7.76 -7.72
N PRO A 40 29.11 -7.98 -6.85
CA PRO A 40 28.90 -7.99 -5.40
C PRO A 40 28.45 -6.63 -4.86
N PHE A 41 28.89 -5.52 -5.46
CA PHE A 41 28.45 -4.19 -5.03
C PHE A 41 26.96 -3.94 -5.37
N ALA A 42 26.52 -4.33 -6.58
CA ALA A 42 25.12 -4.28 -6.97
C ALA A 42 24.22 -5.16 -6.06
N VAL A 43 24.71 -6.35 -5.68
CA VAL A 43 24.05 -7.24 -4.71
C VAL A 43 23.96 -6.55 -3.34
N GLY A 44 25.02 -5.91 -2.86
CA GLY A 44 25.03 -5.16 -1.60
C GLY A 44 23.97 -4.05 -1.59
N ILE A 45 23.88 -3.25 -2.64
CA ILE A 45 22.85 -2.21 -2.80
C ILE A 45 21.45 -2.84 -2.74
N ALA A 46 21.23 -3.93 -3.47
CA ALA A 46 19.93 -4.60 -3.48
C ALA A 46 19.52 -5.10 -2.08
N LEU A 47 20.42 -5.78 -1.37
CA LEU A 47 20.16 -6.29 -0.01
C LEU A 47 19.86 -5.17 0.99
N ILE A 48 20.67 -4.10 0.99
CA ILE A 48 20.45 -2.94 1.87
C ILE A 48 19.10 -2.28 1.55
N SER A 49 18.77 -2.13 0.28
CA SER A 49 17.49 -1.52 -0.15
C SER A 49 16.29 -2.36 0.26
N VAL A 50 16.37 -3.69 0.10
CA VAL A 50 15.30 -4.61 0.50
C VAL A 50 15.12 -4.58 2.02
N TRP A 51 16.21 -4.65 2.77
CA TRP A 51 16.14 -4.60 4.24
C TRP A 51 15.62 -3.25 4.73
N GLY A 52 16.15 -2.15 4.20
CA GLY A 52 15.64 -0.81 4.48
C GLY A 52 14.14 -0.67 4.18
N SER A 53 13.68 -1.16 3.05
CA SER A 53 12.26 -1.15 2.67
C SER A 53 11.39 -1.96 3.65
N TYR A 54 11.84 -3.12 4.11
CA TYR A 54 11.11 -3.94 5.08
C TYR A 54 10.93 -3.20 6.42
N TYR A 55 12.00 -2.61 6.95
CA TYR A 55 11.96 -1.93 8.25
C TYR A 55 11.36 -0.52 8.19
N ALA A 56 11.44 0.15 7.04
CA ALA A 56 10.90 1.48 6.85
C ALA A 56 9.52 1.51 6.19
N SER A 57 8.92 0.35 5.89
CA SER A 57 7.67 0.26 5.12
C SER A 57 6.52 1.02 5.77
N ASP A 58 6.36 0.94 7.09
CA ASP A 58 5.35 1.66 7.86
C ASP A 58 5.60 3.18 7.82
N SER A 59 6.83 3.62 8.09
CA SER A 59 7.20 5.04 8.07
C SER A 59 7.06 5.65 6.68
N LEU A 60 7.37 4.90 5.63
CA LEU A 60 7.19 5.34 4.24
C LEU A 60 5.72 5.51 3.90
N VAL A 61 4.86 4.56 4.27
CA VAL A 61 3.42 4.66 4.07
C VAL A 61 2.86 5.88 4.79
N VAL A 62 3.23 6.10 6.06
CA VAL A 62 2.83 7.28 6.84
C VAL A 62 3.23 8.59 6.14
N ARG A 63 4.46 8.68 5.61
CA ARG A 63 4.92 9.85 4.85
C ARG A 63 4.16 10.04 3.53
N MET A 64 3.89 8.95 2.81
CA MET A 64 3.20 8.98 1.52
C MET A 64 1.72 9.35 1.65
N THR A 65 1.08 8.99 2.76
CA THR A 65 -0.31 9.34 3.08
C THR A 65 -0.43 10.71 3.76
N GLY A 66 0.65 11.20 4.37
CA GLY A 66 0.64 12.41 5.19
C GLY A 66 -0.02 12.20 6.56
N ALA A 67 -0.12 10.97 7.01
CA ALA A 67 -0.65 10.63 8.32
C ALA A 67 0.22 11.20 9.44
N ARG A 68 -0.41 11.74 10.50
CA ARG A 68 0.21 12.21 11.72
C ARG A 68 -0.16 11.27 12.87
N VAL A 69 0.84 10.66 13.48
CA VAL A 69 0.62 9.85 14.69
C VAL A 69 0.14 10.75 15.81
N ILE A 70 -0.84 10.28 16.56
CA ILE A 70 -1.45 10.99 17.68
C ILE A 70 -1.33 10.18 18.98
N GLU A 71 -1.39 10.89 20.10
CA GLU A 71 -1.43 10.32 21.45
C GLU A 71 -2.88 10.16 21.94
N GLU A 72 -3.09 9.29 22.93
CA GLU A 72 -4.42 9.04 23.51
C GLU A 72 -5.11 10.30 24.03
N SER A 73 -4.33 11.24 24.58
CA SER A 73 -4.83 12.53 25.08
C SER A 73 -5.45 13.42 24.00
N GLU A 74 -5.05 13.24 22.72
CA GLU A 74 -5.59 14.03 21.61
C GLU A 74 -6.99 13.54 21.16
N ASN A 75 -7.27 12.24 21.29
CA ASN A 75 -8.58 11.67 20.96
C ASN A 75 -8.91 10.43 21.81
N PRO A 76 -9.25 10.62 23.10
CA PRO A 76 -9.54 9.50 24.02
C PRO A 76 -10.69 8.59 23.55
N LYS A 77 -11.69 9.17 22.83
CA LYS A 77 -12.84 8.41 22.32
C LYS A 77 -12.40 7.39 21.26
N LEU A 78 -11.55 7.81 20.33
CA LEU A 78 -11.03 6.93 19.28
C LEU A 78 -10.17 5.82 19.91
N PHE A 79 -9.28 6.16 20.84
CA PHE A 79 -8.45 5.17 21.54
C PHE A 79 -9.29 4.18 22.32
N GLY A 80 -10.38 4.62 23.00
CA GLY A 80 -11.32 3.74 23.68
C GLY A 80 -11.99 2.73 22.74
N LEU A 81 -12.43 3.16 21.55
CA LEU A 81 -13.01 2.27 20.53
C LEU A 81 -11.99 1.24 20.02
N ILE A 82 -10.75 1.66 19.77
CA ILE A 82 -9.66 0.75 19.36
C ILE A 82 -9.39 -0.26 20.48
N GLN A 83 -9.34 0.20 21.73
CA GLN A 83 -9.12 -0.66 22.90
C GLN A 83 -10.20 -1.76 23.03
N GLU A 84 -11.46 -1.46 22.75
CA GLU A 84 -12.54 -2.46 22.74
C GLU A 84 -12.28 -3.56 21.71
N VAL A 85 -11.88 -3.19 20.48
CA VAL A 85 -11.56 -4.14 19.43
C VAL A 85 -10.32 -4.96 19.77
N ILE A 86 -9.32 -4.35 20.40
CA ILE A 86 -8.08 -5.02 20.86
C ILE A 86 -8.39 -6.06 21.91
N ILE A 87 -9.22 -5.76 22.90
CA ILE A 87 -9.65 -6.72 23.90
C ILE A 87 -10.36 -7.92 23.25
N ALA A 88 -11.22 -7.67 22.26
CA ALA A 88 -11.95 -8.72 21.55
C ALA A 88 -11.06 -9.57 20.63
N SER A 89 -10.05 -8.97 20.01
CA SER A 89 -9.17 -9.63 19.03
C SER A 89 -7.93 -10.30 19.67
N GLY A 90 -7.51 -9.85 20.85
CA GLY A 90 -6.24 -10.28 21.48
C GLY A 90 -4.99 -9.73 20.79
N LEU A 91 -5.14 -8.71 19.94
CA LEU A 91 -4.02 -8.07 19.24
C LEU A 91 -3.37 -6.98 20.11
N PRO A 92 -2.09 -6.62 19.88
CA PRO A 92 -1.46 -5.49 20.56
C PRO A 92 -2.05 -4.16 20.07
N MET A 93 -1.95 -3.12 20.93
CA MET A 93 -2.39 -1.77 20.60
C MET A 93 -1.56 -1.21 19.44
N PRO A 94 -2.18 -0.82 18.31
CA PRO A 94 -1.47 -0.20 17.20
C PRO A 94 -1.14 1.27 17.52
N LYS A 95 -0.19 1.85 16.79
CA LYS A 95 -0.08 3.30 16.71
C LYS A 95 -1.32 3.85 16.01
N VAL A 96 -1.82 4.99 16.47
CA VAL A 96 -2.99 5.65 15.88
C VAL A 96 -2.53 6.90 15.14
N ALA A 97 -3.06 7.12 13.95
CA ALA A 97 -2.71 8.29 13.16
C ALA A 97 -3.95 8.93 12.52
N ILE A 98 -3.85 10.22 12.25
CA ILE A 98 -4.89 11.01 11.57
C ILE A 98 -4.31 11.56 10.26
N VAL A 99 -5.11 11.47 9.20
CA VAL A 99 -4.89 12.12 7.91
C VAL A 99 -5.88 13.27 7.79
N GLN A 100 -5.37 14.46 7.53
CA GLN A 100 -6.19 15.64 7.31
C GLN A 100 -6.78 15.59 5.90
N ASP A 101 -7.92 14.93 5.77
CA ASP A 101 -8.69 14.79 4.53
C ASP A 101 -10.17 14.66 4.86
N THR A 102 -11.03 15.37 4.11
CA THR A 102 -12.48 15.37 4.32
C THR A 102 -13.16 14.14 3.73
N ALA A 103 -12.52 13.45 2.79
CA ALA A 103 -13.04 12.18 2.27
C ALA A 103 -12.96 11.09 3.34
N PRO A 104 -14.08 10.39 3.65
CA PRO A 104 -14.09 9.36 4.68
C PRO A 104 -13.27 8.14 4.24
N ASN A 105 -12.20 7.83 4.96
CA ASN A 105 -11.37 6.67 4.68
C ASN A 105 -10.51 6.24 5.88
N ALA A 106 -10.02 5.00 5.85
CA ALA A 106 -9.10 4.45 6.85
C ALA A 106 -8.12 3.46 6.21
N PHE A 107 -7.02 3.17 6.88
CA PHE A 107 -6.13 2.09 6.50
C PHE A 107 -5.31 1.59 7.69
N ALA A 108 -4.85 0.33 7.59
CA ALA A 108 -3.82 -0.20 8.47
C ALA A 108 -2.53 -0.49 7.71
N THR A 109 -1.40 -0.31 8.39
CA THR A 109 -0.07 -0.64 7.88
C THR A 109 0.81 -1.19 9.01
N GLY A 110 1.96 -1.73 8.66
CA GLY A 110 2.92 -2.26 9.63
C GLY A 110 3.48 -3.62 9.22
N ARG A 111 4.71 -3.92 9.67
CA ARG A 111 5.41 -5.16 9.33
C ARG A 111 4.92 -6.38 10.12
N ASN A 112 4.33 -6.17 11.27
CA ASN A 112 3.74 -7.19 12.15
C ASN A 112 2.75 -6.52 13.12
N PRO A 113 1.95 -7.29 13.89
CA PRO A 113 1.00 -6.72 14.84
C PRO A 113 1.63 -5.80 15.89
N GLU A 114 2.84 -6.10 16.37
CA GLU A 114 3.56 -5.30 17.37
C GLU A 114 4.04 -3.94 16.84
N HIS A 115 4.09 -3.79 15.51
CA HIS A 115 4.50 -2.56 14.82
C HIS A 115 3.39 -2.09 13.87
N ALA A 116 2.15 -2.35 14.22
CA ALA A 116 1.00 -1.91 13.44
C ALA A 116 0.71 -0.42 13.67
N LEU A 117 0.16 0.20 12.65
CA LEU A 117 -0.39 1.54 12.68
C LEU A 117 -1.75 1.52 11.97
N ILE A 118 -2.75 2.14 12.58
CA ILE A 118 -4.05 2.38 11.97
C ILE A 118 -4.24 3.88 11.78
N ALA A 119 -4.69 4.28 10.62
CA ALA A 119 -4.89 5.69 10.28
C ALA A 119 -6.33 5.94 9.83
N PHE A 120 -6.86 7.08 10.23
CA PHE A 120 -8.21 7.55 9.90
C PHE A 120 -8.13 8.93 9.28
N THR A 121 -8.95 9.20 8.28
CA THR A 121 -9.14 10.58 7.82
C THR A 121 -10.01 11.36 8.81
N THR A 122 -9.90 12.68 8.81
CA THR A 122 -10.84 13.53 9.56
C THR A 122 -12.27 13.30 9.09
N GLY A 123 -12.46 13.09 7.78
CA GLY A 123 -13.77 12.82 7.18
C GLY A 123 -14.45 11.57 7.73
N ILE A 124 -13.73 10.45 7.90
CA ILE A 124 -14.35 9.22 8.45
C ILE A 124 -14.76 9.39 9.90
N LEU A 125 -13.97 10.14 10.69
CA LEU A 125 -14.29 10.41 12.10
C LEU A 125 -15.50 11.33 12.28
N GLU A 126 -15.80 12.16 11.28
CA GLU A 126 -16.97 13.05 11.25
C GLU A 126 -18.21 12.36 10.68
N ALA A 127 -18.03 11.50 9.66
CA ALA A 127 -19.11 10.87 8.93
C ALA A 127 -19.71 9.63 9.63
N MET A 128 -18.94 8.96 10.50
CA MET A 128 -19.34 7.68 11.07
C MET A 128 -19.70 7.78 12.54
N ASP A 129 -20.78 7.07 12.91
CA ASP A 129 -21.14 6.85 14.29
C ASP A 129 -20.20 5.83 14.98
N ARG A 130 -20.45 5.57 16.27
CA ARG A 130 -19.64 4.70 17.09
C ARG A 130 -19.58 3.27 16.56
N GLU A 131 -20.72 2.70 16.15
CA GLU A 131 -20.81 1.30 15.72
C GLU A 131 -20.17 1.10 14.35
N GLN A 132 -20.39 2.05 13.45
CA GLN A 132 -19.76 2.09 12.13
C GLN A 132 -18.23 2.17 12.25
N LEU A 133 -17.74 3.11 13.07
CA LEU A 133 -16.31 3.29 13.28
C LEU A 133 -15.67 2.06 13.96
N GLN A 134 -16.37 1.42 14.92
CA GLN A 134 -15.92 0.16 15.52
C GLN A 134 -15.81 -0.96 14.48
N GLY A 135 -16.76 -1.05 13.55
CA GLY A 135 -16.73 -1.99 12.44
C GLY A 135 -15.53 -1.79 11.53
N VAL A 136 -15.22 -0.53 11.17
CA VAL A 136 -14.03 -0.17 10.38
C VAL A 136 -12.75 -0.51 11.14
N ILE A 137 -12.64 -0.15 12.42
CA ILE A 137 -11.48 -0.50 13.26
C ILE A 137 -11.26 -2.01 13.28
N ALA A 138 -12.33 -2.77 13.47
CA ALA A 138 -12.24 -4.23 13.51
C ALA A 138 -11.80 -4.83 12.16
N HIS A 139 -12.25 -4.24 11.04
CA HIS A 139 -11.82 -4.62 9.70
C HIS A 139 -10.33 -4.37 9.50
N GLU A 140 -9.83 -3.18 9.82
CA GLU A 140 -8.43 -2.83 9.73
C GLU A 140 -7.55 -3.70 10.65
N MET A 141 -8.00 -3.93 11.89
CA MET A 141 -7.30 -4.79 12.84
C MET A 141 -7.29 -6.27 12.39
N SER A 142 -8.27 -6.71 11.61
CA SER A 142 -8.25 -8.05 11.03
C SER A 142 -7.11 -8.22 10.02
N HIS A 143 -6.81 -7.20 9.21
CA HIS A 143 -5.65 -7.19 8.31
C HIS A 143 -4.32 -7.24 9.07
N VAL A 144 -4.23 -6.53 10.20
CA VAL A 144 -3.08 -6.60 11.09
C VAL A 144 -2.88 -8.03 11.63
N GLY A 145 -3.93 -8.64 12.16
CA GLY A 145 -3.91 -10.01 12.70
C GLY A 145 -3.56 -11.06 11.65
N ASN A 146 -4.02 -10.88 10.42
CA ASN A 146 -3.73 -11.76 9.29
C ASN A 146 -2.36 -11.49 8.61
N ARG A 147 -1.64 -10.46 9.04
CA ARG A 147 -0.37 -9.98 8.46
C ARG A 147 -0.51 -9.58 6.98
N ASP A 148 -1.67 -9.10 6.58
CA ASP A 148 -1.94 -8.58 5.25
C ASP A 148 -1.25 -7.23 5.04
N THR A 149 -1.15 -6.44 6.10
CA THR A 149 -0.55 -5.10 6.11
C THR A 149 0.88 -5.08 5.61
N LEU A 150 1.70 -6.08 5.97
CA LEU A 150 3.08 -6.19 5.50
C LEU A 150 3.15 -6.36 3.96
N VAL A 151 2.31 -7.23 3.41
CA VAL A 151 2.27 -7.48 1.95
C VAL A 151 1.89 -6.18 1.22
N SER A 152 0.87 -5.48 1.73
CA SER A 152 0.40 -4.21 1.17
C SER A 152 1.46 -3.10 1.28
N ALA A 153 2.13 -2.98 2.44
CA ALA A 153 3.18 -1.98 2.66
C ALA A 153 4.40 -2.22 1.73
N ILE A 154 4.84 -3.48 1.56
CA ILE A 154 5.93 -3.82 0.64
C ILE A 154 5.52 -3.54 -0.81
N ALA A 155 4.29 -3.89 -1.21
CA ALA A 155 3.78 -3.60 -2.54
C ALA A 155 3.75 -2.08 -2.81
N ALA A 156 3.27 -1.27 -1.85
CA ALA A 156 3.25 0.19 -1.93
C ALA A 156 4.66 0.78 -2.09
N THR A 157 5.59 0.37 -1.23
CA THR A 157 6.98 0.88 -1.27
C THR A 157 7.70 0.47 -2.55
N THR A 158 7.47 -0.75 -3.05
CA THR A 158 8.04 -1.24 -4.31
C THR A 158 7.47 -0.46 -5.50
N ALA A 159 6.15 -0.27 -5.55
CA ALA A 159 5.51 0.51 -6.60
C ALA A 159 5.96 1.98 -6.58
N GLY A 160 6.11 2.57 -5.38
CA GLY A 160 6.65 3.91 -5.22
C GLY A 160 8.09 4.03 -5.71
N ALA A 161 8.95 3.06 -5.38
CA ALA A 161 10.33 3.02 -5.86
C ALA A 161 10.40 2.91 -7.40
N ILE A 162 9.56 2.07 -8.00
CA ILE A 162 9.48 1.93 -9.47
C ILE A 162 9.01 3.24 -10.11
N ALA A 163 8.01 3.91 -9.53
CA ALA A 163 7.52 5.19 -10.04
C ALA A 163 8.61 6.29 -9.99
N LEU A 164 9.32 6.40 -8.86
CA LEU A 164 10.43 7.35 -8.71
C LEU A 164 11.58 7.06 -9.69
N LEU A 165 11.92 5.78 -9.87
CA LEU A 165 12.94 5.38 -10.83
C LEU A 165 12.52 5.72 -12.25
N SER A 166 11.28 5.44 -12.63
CA SER A 166 10.72 5.78 -13.94
C SER A 166 10.77 7.29 -14.19
N ASP A 167 10.37 8.11 -13.20
CA ASP A 167 10.44 9.56 -13.30
C ASP A 167 11.90 10.06 -13.45
N PHE A 168 12.82 9.51 -12.67
CA PHE A 168 14.25 9.81 -12.78
C PHE A 168 14.80 9.49 -14.17
N LEU A 169 14.49 8.30 -14.71
CA LEU A 169 14.94 7.87 -16.03
C LEU A 169 14.35 8.76 -17.13
N MET A 170 13.07 9.11 -17.04
CA MET A 170 12.41 10.04 -17.97
C MET A 170 13.08 11.42 -17.94
N ARG A 171 13.39 11.95 -16.76
CA ARG A 171 14.13 13.23 -16.62
C ARG A 171 15.52 13.14 -17.23
N MET A 172 16.27 12.06 -16.99
CA MET A 172 17.57 11.83 -17.65
C MET A 172 17.45 11.86 -19.18
N MET A 173 16.41 11.24 -19.75
CA MET A 173 16.17 11.28 -21.20
C MET A 173 15.90 12.70 -21.72
N TRP A 174 15.14 13.49 -20.97
CA TRP A 174 14.78 14.86 -21.38
C TRP A 174 15.92 15.86 -21.19
N PHE A 175 16.66 15.79 -20.11
CA PHE A 175 17.73 16.72 -19.76
C PHE A 175 19.13 16.26 -20.18
N GLY A 176 19.37 14.93 -20.35
CA GLY A 176 20.63 14.36 -20.80
C GLY A 176 20.85 14.40 -22.33
N GLY A 177 19.81 14.75 -23.08
CA GLY A 177 19.82 14.78 -24.55
C GLY A 177 20.42 16.05 -25.20
N GLY A 178 21.20 16.83 -24.46
CA GLY A 178 21.72 18.14 -24.87
C GLY A 178 22.84 18.16 -25.92
N ARG A 179 23.18 17.04 -26.57
CA ARG A 179 24.03 17.01 -27.78
C ARG A 179 23.30 16.24 -28.88
N ARG A 180 22.40 16.95 -29.55
CA ARG A 180 21.88 16.52 -30.86
C ARG A 180 23.03 16.59 -31.87
N ASP A 181 23.80 15.55 -31.98
CA ASP A 181 24.51 15.28 -33.21
C ASP A 181 23.49 14.72 -34.20
N ARG A 182 23.35 15.41 -35.36
CA ARG A 182 22.39 15.11 -36.43
C ARG A 182 22.85 13.87 -37.24
N GLY A 183 23.14 12.79 -36.57
CA GLY A 183 23.42 11.50 -37.18
C GLY A 183 22.31 10.52 -36.79
N ASN A 184 21.81 9.77 -37.77
CA ASN A 184 20.77 8.74 -37.71
C ASN A 184 21.11 7.56 -36.77
N ASN A 185 21.42 7.87 -35.50
CA ASN A 185 21.66 6.88 -34.45
C ASN A 185 20.63 7.07 -33.35
N SER A 186 19.63 6.20 -33.37
CA SER A 186 18.76 5.99 -32.22
C SER A 186 19.66 5.80 -30.99
N ASN A 187 19.61 6.72 -30.04
CA ASN A 187 20.42 6.65 -28.82
C ASN A 187 20.11 5.32 -28.11
N PRO A 188 21.04 4.34 -28.12
CA PRO A 188 20.75 3.00 -27.56
C PRO A 188 20.38 3.05 -26.09
N ILE A 189 20.75 4.13 -25.40
CA ILE A 189 20.42 4.39 -24.00
C ILE A 189 18.95 4.77 -23.86
N ALA A 190 18.45 5.66 -24.73
CA ALA A 190 17.05 6.04 -24.73
C ALA A 190 16.15 4.83 -25.03
N LEU A 191 16.58 3.97 -25.95
CA LEU A 191 15.89 2.72 -26.25
C LEU A 191 15.92 1.77 -25.05
N PHE A 192 17.07 1.58 -24.42
CA PHE A 192 17.22 0.73 -23.23
C PHE A 192 16.36 1.23 -22.05
N LEU A 193 16.40 2.54 -21.77
CA LEU A 193 15.62 3.15 -20.69
C LEU A 193 14.11 3.06 -20.96
N SER A 194 13.66 3.27 -22.20
CA SER A 194 12.24 3.13 -22.54
C SER A 194 11.76 1.68 -22.43
N LEU A 195 12.57 0.72 -22.85
CA LEU A 195 12.29 -0.71 -22.70
C LEU A 195 12.23 -1.12 -21.22
N PHE A 196 13.14 -0.56 -20.43
CA PHE A 196 13.20 -0.80 -18.99
C PHE A 196 11.95 -0.30 -18.28
N VAL A 197 11.51 0.95 -18.56
CA VAL A 197 10.24 1.49 -18.02
C VAL A 197 9.03 0.67 -18.48
N LEU A 198 9.02 0.25 -19.74
CA LEU A 198 7.95 -0.58 -20.32
C LEU A 198 7.83 -1.94 -19.61
N ILE A 199 8.95 -2.53 -19.18
CA ILE A 199 8.98 -3.80 -18.44
C ILE A 199 8.61 -3.58 -16.96
N LEU A 200 9.04 -2.49 -16.35
CA LEU A 200 8.80 -2.21 -14.92
C LEU A 200 7.34 -1.89 -14.60
N ALA A 201 6.65 -1.15 -15.46
CA ALA A 201 5.27 -0.75 -15.22
C ALA A 201 4.32 -1.95 -15.04
N PRO A 202 4.33 -2.99 -15.90
CA PRO A 202 3.51 -4.19 -15.68
C PRO A 202 3.94 -4.98 -14.44
N ILE A 203 5.24 -5.02 -14.09
CA ILE A 203 5.71 -5.66 -12.85
C ILE A 203 5.12 -4.95 -11.63
N ALA A 204 5.18 -3.62 -11.58
CA ALA A 204 4.56 -2.84 -10.51
C ALA A 204 3.06 -3.13 -10.40
N ALA A 205 2.35 -3.19 -11.53
CA ALA A 205 0.92 -3.51 -11.57
C ALA A 205 0.63 -4.92 -11.04
N VAL A 206 1.45 -5.92 -11.37
CA VAL A 206 1.32 -7.29 -10.86
C VAL A 206 1.59 -7.34 -9.35
N LEU A 207 2.61 -6.64 -8.86
CA LEU A 207 2.93 -6.55 -7.44
C LEU A 207 1.79 -5.92 -6.65
N LEU A 208 1.23 -4.81 -7.13
CA LEU A 208 0.07 -4.16 -6.53
C LEU A 208 -1.16 -5.10 -6.50
N ARG A 209 -1.44 -5.79 -7.60
CA ARG A 209 -2.55 -6.77 -7.65
C ARG A 209 -2.33 -7.96 -6.73
N SER A 210 -1.10 -8.45 -6.57
CA SER A 210 -0.82 -9.58 -5.68
C SER A 210 -0.95 -9.22 -4.20
N ALA A 211 -0.77 -7.95 -3.86
CA ALA A 211 -1.01 -7.43 -2.51
C ALA A 211 -2.50 -7.48 -2.14
N ILE A 212 -3.39 -7.50 -3.14
CA ILE A 212 -4.83 -7.42 -2.94
C ILE A 212 -5.49 -8.73 -3.41
N SER A 213 -6.40 -9.25 -2.60
CA SER A 213 -7.14 -10.48 -2.91
C SER A 213 -8.55 -10.37 -2.38
N ARG A 214 -9.57 -10.58 -3.24
CA ARG A 214 -11.00 -10.64 -2.84
C ARG A 214 -11.24 -11.57 -1.66
N ARG A 215 -10.50 -12.70 -1.58
CA ARG A 215 -10.60 -13.65 -0.46
C ARG A 215 -10.09 -13.05 0.85
N ARG A 216 -9.13 -12.13 0.82
CA ARG A 216 -8.62 -11.45 2.03
C ARG A 216 -9.64 -10.47 2.56
N GLU A 217 -10.28 -9.71 1.69
CA GLU A 217 -11.34 -8.77 2.09
C GLU A 217 -12.53 -9.51 2.72
N ALA A 218 -13.02 -10.57 2.07
CA ALA A 218 -14.10 -11.38 2.65
C ALA A 218 -13.73 -12.00 4.00
N LEU A 219 -12.46 -12.40 4.18
CA LEU A 219 -11.99 -12.89 5.47
C LEU A 219 -11.88 -11.75 6.49
N ALA A 220 -11.41 -10.58 6.07
CA ALA A 220 -11.30 -9.41 6.94
C ALA A 220 -12.69 -8.98 7.44
N ASP A 221 -13.69 -8.94 6.56
CA ASP A 221 -15.07 -8.65 6.94
C ASP A 221 -15.61 -9.69 7.94
N ALA A 222 -15.45 -10.99 7.66
CA ALA A 222 -15.90 -12.04 8.57
C ALA A 222 -15.15 -12.02 9.91
N THR A 223 -13.85 -11.68 9.91
CA THR A 223 -13.05 -11.56 11.14
C THR A 223 -13.47 -10.32 11.94
N ALA A 224 -13.73 -9.19 11.26
CA ALA A 224 -14.26 -7.99 11.92
C ALA A 224 -15.59 -8.26 12.62
N VAL A 225 -16.50 -8.97 11.94
CA VAL A 225 -17.76 -9.41 12.55
C VAL A 225 -17.51 -10.34 13.75
N SER A 226 -16.49 -11.21 13.69
CA SER A 226 -16.16 -12.06 14.85
C SER A 226 -15.66 -11.28 16.06
N PHE A 227 -14.97 -10.16 15.86
CA PHE A 227 -14.49 -9.28 16.92
C PHE A 227 -15.61 -8.45 17.53
N THR A 228 -16.45 -7.85 16.69
CA THR A 228 -17.51 -6.91 17.13
C THR A 228 -18.81 -7.61 17.49
N ARG A 229 -19.06 -8.81 16.97
CA ARG A 229 -20.38 -9.48 17.02
C ARG A 229 -21.52 -8.61 16.43
N ASN A 230 -21.18 -7.63 15.60
CA ASN A 230 -22.09 -6.67 14.99
C ASN A 230 -21.80 -6.52 13.49
N PRO A 231 -22.37 -7.38 12.62
CA PRO A 231 -22.22 -7.22 11.17
C PRO A 231 -22.87 -5.94 10.64
N ALA A 232 -23.96 -5.46 11.28
CA ALA A 232 -24.67 -4.26 10.87
C ALA A 232 -23.80 -3.00 10.99
N GLY A 233 -22.93 -2.90 12.01
CA GLY A 233 -22.00 -1.80 12.18
C GLY A 233 -21.05 -1.64 10.99
N LEU A 234 -20.36 -2.72 10.59
CA LEU A 234 -19.48 -2.69 9.43
C LEU A 234 -20.26 -2.49 8.13
N ARG A 235 -21.43 -3.14 7.97
CA ARG A 235 -22.28 -2.97 6.79
C ARG A 235 -22.70 -1.51 6.61
N SER A 236 -23.23 -0.88 7.66
CA SER A 236 -23.65 0.52 7.59
C SER A 236 -22.47 1.48 7.36
N ALA A 237 -21.29 1.18 7.89
CA ALA A 237 -20.06 1.91 7.56
C ALA A 237 -19.73 1.85 6.05
N LEU A 238 -19.83 0.66 5.45
CA LEU A 238 -19.62 0.51 4.00
C LEU A 238 -20.72 1.20 3.18
N GLU A 239 -21.96 1.27 3.68
CA GLU A 239 -23.04 2.03 3.04
C GLU A 239 -22.77 3.55 3.05
N VAL A 240 -22.20 4.08 4.15
CA VAL A 240 -21.74 5.48 4.22
C VAL A 240 -20.63 5.74 3.20
N LEU A 241 -19.61 4.87 3.15
CA LEU A 241 -18.53 5.00 2.15
C LEU A 241 -19.06 4.92 0.72
N ALA A 242 -19.98 3.99 0.43
CA ALA A 242 -20.57 3.83 -0.89
C ALA A 242 -21.43 5.03 -1.34
N ALA A 243 -21.99 5.79 -0.41
CA ALA A 243 -22.79 6.98 -0.69
C ALA A 243 -21.94 8.25 -0.85
N ASP A 244 -20.70 8.25 -0.35
CA ASP A 244 -19.78 9.38 -0.47
C ASP A 244 -19.09 9.35 -1.83
N SER A 245 -19.13 10.48 -2.53
CA SER A 245 -18.47 10.65 -3.83
C SER A 245 -17.11 11.32 -3.73
N THR A 246 -16.67 11.67 -2.53
CA THR A 246 -15.37 12.32 -2.31
C THR A 246 -14.24 11.30 -2.35
N VAL A 247 -13.10 11.72 -2.85
CA VAL A 247 -11.92 10.87 -3.04
C VAL A 247 -10.77 11.43 -2.23
N VAL A 248 -10.14 10.58 -1.41
CA VAL A 248 -8.96 10.97 -0.64
C VAL A 248 -7.87 11.52 -1.57
N ARG A 249 -7.37 12.70 -1.26
CA ARG A 249 -6.25 13.34 -1.97
C ARG A 249 -4.92 12.68 -1.57
N ALA A 250 -4.75 11.41 -1.93
CA ALA A 250 -3.51 10.70 -1.66
C ALA A 250 -2.32 11.41 -2.30
N LYS A 251 -1.26 11.65 -1.52
CA LYS A 251 -0.02 12.24 -2.03
C LYS A 251 0.71 11.34 -3.04
N SER A 252 0.34 10.06 -3.13
CA SER A 252 0.94 9.10 -4.04
C SER A 252 -0.07 8.01 -4.43
N ASN A 253 -0.19 7.74 -5.73
CA ASN A 253 -0.99 6.64 -6.26
C ASN A 253 -0.50 5.25 -5.80
N ALA A 254 0.77 5.14 -5.37
CA ALA A 254 1.34 3.89 -4.88
C ALA A 254 0.68 3.39 -3.60
N VAL A 255 0.05 4.26 -2.80
CA VAL A 255 -0.65 3.92 -1.55
C VAL A 255 -2.17 3.82 -1.72
N ALA A 256 -2.69 4.04 -2.92
CA ALA A 256 -4.14 4.00 -3.18
C ALA A 256 -4.79 2.67 -2.77
N HIS A 257 -4.05 1.58 -2.83
CA HIS A 257 -4.54 0.22 -2.56
C HIS A 257 -4.57 -0.16 -1.07
N ILE A 258 -4.06 0.66 -0.17
CA ILE A 258 -4.08 0.37 1.28
C ILE A 258 -5.32 0.94 1.96
N TRP A 259 -6.05 1.84 1.30
CA TRP A 259 -7.25 2.47 1.82
C TRP A 259 -8.44 1.52 1.75
N ILE A 260 -9.36 1.56 2.73
CA ILE A 260 -10.58 0.74 2.76
C ILE A 260 -11.46 1.00 1.53
N GLU A 261 -11.46 2.23 1.04
CA GLU A 261 -12.03 2.62 -0.24
C GLU A 261 -10.94 3.21 -1.14
N SER A 262 -10.87 2.71 -2.38
CA SER A 262 -9.83 3.13 -3.33
C SER A 262 -10.01 4.60 -3.75
N PRO A 263 -9.01 5.45 -3.57
CA PRO A 263 -9.05 6.84 -4.02
C PRO A 263 -8.88 7.00 -5.55
N LEU A 264 -8.93 5.90 -6.31
CA LEU A 264 -8.80 5.94 -7.77
C LEU A 264 -10.18 6.07 -8.40
N ASP A 265 -10.37 7.10 -9.23
CA ASP A 265 -11.60 7.35 -9.97
C ASP A 265 -12.12 6.13 -10.74
N ALA A 266 -13.46 6.03 -10.85
CA ALA A 266 -14.19 4.94 -11.53
C ALA A 266 -14.03 4.91 -13.06
N SER A 267 -12.95 5.48 -13.62
CA SER A 267 -12.66 5.39 -15.05
C SER A 267 -12.41 3.95 -15.49
N SER A 268 -12.67 3.62 -16.76
CA SER A 268 -12.57 2.24 -17.30
C SER A 268 -11.19 1.59 -17.09
N VAL A 269 -10.15 2.39 -17.00
CA VAL A 269 -8.77 1.93 -16.72
C VAL A 269 -8.62 1.61 -15.23
N SER A 270 -9.27 2.36 -14.33
CA SER A 270 -9.18 2.13 -12.88
C SER A 270 -9.88 0.85 -12.44
N LYS A 271 -10.92 0.38 -13.16
CA LYS A 271 -11.56 -0.94 -12.89
C LYS A 271 -10.59 -2.12 -13.04
N LEU A 272 -9.59 -1.99 -13.91
CA LEU A 272 -8.51 -2.98 -14.03
C LEU A 272 -7.55 -2.96 -12.83
N PHE A 273 -7.51 -1.85 -12.09
CA PHE A 273 -6.68 -1.62 -10.92
C PHE A 273 -7.49 -1.56 -9.61
N ALA A 274 -8.81 -1.82 -9.68
CA ALA A 274 -9.66 -1.90 -8.49
C ALA A 274 -9.09 -2.92 -7.49
N THR A 275 -8.84 -2.42 -6.30
CA THR A 275 -8.03 -3.09 -5.28
C THR A 275 -8.89 -3.87 -4.31
N HIS A 276 -10.15 -3.49 -4.14
CA HIS A 276 -11.13 -4.16 -3.31
C HIS A 276 -12.26 -4.76 -4.17
N PRO A 277 -12.97 -5.79 -3.68
CA PRO A 277 -14.24 -6.22 -4.28
C PRO A 277 -15.20 -5.03 -4.35
N PRO A 278 -16.14 -5.03 -5.29
CA PRO A 278 -17.19 -4.03 -5.31
C PRO A 278 -17.83 -3.91 -3.92
N ILE A 279 -17.93 -2.69 -3.40
CA ILE A 279 -18.43 -2.43 -2.05
C ILE A 279 -19.83 -3.01 -1.84
N GLN A 280 -20.64 -3.06 -2.90
CA GLN A 280 -21.97 -3.66 -2.89
C GLN A 280 -21.95 -5.18 -2.62
N GLU A 281 -20.95 -5.91 -3.10
CA GLU A 281 -20.79 -7.35 -2.82
C GLU A 281 -20.46 -7.56 -1.34
N ARG A 282 -19.64 -6.70 -0.73
CA ARG A 282 -19.31 -6.73 0.69
C ARG A 282 -20.53 -6.42 1.55
N ILE A 283 -21.30 -5.37 1.21
CA ILE A 283 -22.56 -5.00 1.88
C ILE A 283 -23.54 -6.17 1.84
N ALA A 284 -23.74 -6.81 0.68
CA ALA A 284 -24.62 -7.96 0.56
C ALA A 284 -24.18 -9.16 1.40
N ALA A 285 -22.87 -9.44 1.45
CA ALA A 285 -22.32 -10.52 2.27
C ALA A 285 -22.50 -10.26 3.77
N LEU A 286 -22.28 -9.03 4.24
CA LEU A 286 -22.49 -8.64 5.65
C LEU A 286 -23.95 -8.70 6.04
N ARG A 287 -24.87 -8.28 5.15
CA ARG A 287 -26.33 -8.40 5.37
C ARG A 287 -26.78 -9.86 5.54
N ALA A 288 -26.11 -10.79 4.88
CA ALA A 288 -26.39 -12.22 5.04
C ALA A 288 -25.87 -12.81 6.37
N MET A 289 -25.07 -12.05 7.12
CA MET A 289 -24.53 -12.43 8.44
C MET A 289 -25.36 -11.87 9.61
N GLU A 290 -26.31 -10.95 9.35
CA GLU A 290 -27.28 -10.42 10.33
C GLU A 290 -28.35 -11.46 10.66
#